data_f588b97ad44a09e984c1927b55dd28a0
#
_entry.id   f588b97ad44a09e984c1927b55dd28a0
#
_cell.length_a   1.000
_cell.length_b   1.000
_cell.length_c   1.000
_cell.angle_alpha   90.00
_cell.angle_beta   90.00
_cell.angle_gamma   90.00
#
_symmetry.space_group_name_H-M   'P 1'
#
loop_
_entity.id
_entity.type
_entity.pdbx_description
1 polymer ?
#
loop_
_entity_poly.entity_id
_entity_poly.type
_entity_poly.pdbx_seq_one_letter_code
_entity_poly.pdbx_strand_id
1 'polypeptide(L)'
;MADVLTRFNSGKIWDFKGGIHPPEMKSQSNQSPIQQSELAHDFYVPIKQHAGTAGNVLVKEGDYVLKGQPLTQCNGLRILPVHAPTSGTVKFIGKHVAPHPSGLTEDMIHIQADGLDKWREQFPLEEFFTLSVEQLIDRIYQAGVAGLGGAVFPTAAKIQSAEKK
;
A
#
# COMPACT_ATOMS: atom_id res chain seq x y z
N MET A 1 -12.46 -29.43 19.55
CA MET A 1 -12.57 -27.98 19.72
C MET A 1 -11.94 -27.46 21.02
N ALA A 2 -12.18 -28.09 22.18
CA ALA A 2 -11.59 -27.65 23.46
C ALA A 2 -10.05 -27.62 23.47
N ASP A 3 -9.36 -28.55 22.80
CA ASP A 3 -7.90 -28.61 22.74
C ASP A 3 -7.28 -27.43 21.98
N VAL A 4 -7.93 -26.94 20.92
CA VAL A 4 -7.46 -25.79 20.10
C VAL A 4 -7.51 -24.50 20.93
N LEU A 5 -8.63 -24.26 21.62
CA LEU A 5 -8.79 -23.02 22.42
C LEU A 5 -7.85 -23.02 23.64
N THR A 6 -7.63 -24.19 24.27
CA THR A 6 -6.71 -24.33 25.39
C THR A 6 -5.27 -24.02 24.97
N ARG A 7 -4.83 -24.52 23.82
CA ARG A 7 -3.51 -24.20 23.24
C ARG A 7 -3.37 -22.75 22.88
N PHE A 8 -4.37 -22.16 22.23
CA PHE A 8 -4.37 -20.74 21.89
C PHE A 8 -4.24 -19.86 23.14
N ASN A 9 -5.03 -20.13 24.17
CA ASN A 9 -4.99 -19.37 25.43
C ASN A 9 -3.69 -19.56 26.21
N SER A 10 -2.96 -20.66 25.99
CA SER A 10 -1.65 -20.92 26.62
C SER A 10 -0.49 -20.26 25.86
N GLY A 11 -0.75 -19.51 24.75
CA GLY A 11 0.28 -18.88 23.92
C GLY A 11 1.15 -19.86 23.14
N LYS A 12 0.76 -21.15 23.05
CA LYS A 12 1.49 -22.13 22.26
C LYS A 12 1.26 -21.94 20.78
N ILE A 13 2.33 -21.61 20.07
CA ILE A 13 2.35 -21.60 18.60
C ILE A 13 2.40 -23.05 18.11
N TRP A 14 1.59 -23.37 17.09
CA TRP A 14 1.60 -24.70 16.48
C TRP A 14 2.83 -24.89 15.61
N ASP A 15 3.56 -25.96 15.88
CA ASP A 15 4.58 -26.45 14.97
C ASP A 15 3.94 -27.30 13.87
N PHE A 16 4.49 -27.22 12.67
CA PHE A 16 4.17 -28.11 11.56
C PHE A 16 5.44 -28.80 11.07
N LYS A 17 5.30 -30.06 10.67
CA LYS A 17 6.42 -30.85 10.15
C LYS A 17 6.82 -30.38 8.75
N GLY A 18 8.11 -30.27 8.49
CA GLY A 18 8.64 -30.04 7.14
C GLY A 18 8.74 -28.56 6.71
N GLY A 19 8.71 -27.62 7.65
CA GLY A 19 8.97 -26.19 7.36
C GLY A 19 10.44 -25.92 7.05
N ILE A 20 10.68 -24.92 6.20
CA ILE A 20 12.02 -24.35 5.97
C ILE A 20 12.17 -23.17 6.94
N HIS A 21 13.28 -23.11 7.66
CA HIS A 21 13.65 -21.97 8.50
C HIS A 21 14.86 -21.25 7.87
N PRO A 22 14.65 -20.36 6.90
CA PRO A 22 15.76 -19.59 6.34
C PRO A 22 16.33 -18.64 7.40
N PRO A 23 17.62 -18.27 7.29
CA PRO A 23 18.20 -17.27 8.17
C PRO A 23 17.43 -15.96 8.10
N GLU A 24 17.01 -15.44 9.23
CA GLU A 24 16.16 -14.22 9.27
C GLU A 24 16.94 -12.94 8.94
N MET A 25 18.27 -12.96 9.05
CA MET A 25 19.19 -11.82 8.77
C MET A 25 18.85 -10.54 9.54
N LYS A 26 18.02 -10.63 10.56
CA LYS A 26 17.53 -9.47 11.36
C LYS A 26 18.62 -8.77 12.14
N SER A 27 19.73 -9.45 12.46
CA SER A 27 20.87 -8.86 13.17
C SER A 27 21.49 -7.67 12.45
N GLN A 28 21.27 -7.53 11.14
CA GLN A 28 21.75 -6.39 10.35
C GLN A 28 20.96 -5.10 10.61
N SER A 29 19.70 -5.20 11.05
CA SER A 29 18.79 -4.05 11.18
C SER A 29 18.24 -3.83 12.58
N ASN A 30 18.30 -4.85 13.48
CA ASN A 30 17.70 -4.77 14.82
C ASN A 30 18.62 -4.17 15.91
N GLN A 31 19.79 -3.70 15.54
CA GLN A 31 20.78 -3.13 16.49
C GLN A 31 20.64 -1.61 16.66
N SER A 32 19.80 -0.99 15.83
CA SER A 32 19.56 0.46 15.87
C SER A 32 18.07 0.76 15.93
N PRO A 33 17.65 1.83 16.63
CA PRO A 33 16.28 2.27 16.62
C PRO A 33 15.84 2.69 15.20
N ILE A 34 14.55 2.66 14.94
CA ILE A 34 13.96 3.17 13.70
C ILE A 34 14.29 4.66 13.59
N GLN A 35 14.86 5.05 12.46
CA GLN A 35 15.21 6.44 12.17
C GLN A 35 14.29 6.98 11.09
N GLN A 36 13.97 8.27 11.18
CA GLN A 36 13.28 8.98 10.12
C GLN A 36 14.33 9.47 9.10
N SER A 37 14.16 9.08 7.84
CA SER A 37 14.99 9.61 6.74
C SER A 37 14.57 11.03 6.38
N GLU A 38 15.49 11.81 5.83
CA GLU A 38 15.17 13.07 5.19
C GLU A 38 14.23 12.82 3.98
N LEU A 39 13.38 13.79 3.70
CA LEU A 39 12.48 13.74 2.54
C LEU A 39 13.32 13.82 1.26
N ALA A 40 13.15 12.84 0.38
CA ALA A 40 13.78 12.88 -0.93
C ALA A 40 13.23 14.05 -1.77
N HIS A 41 14.05 14.55 -2.69
CA HIS A 41 13.65 15.63 -3.60
C HIS A 41 12.75 15.12 -4.73
N ASP A 42 13.02 13.92 -5.24
CA ASP A 42 12.32 13.33 -6.38
C ASP A 42 11.70 11.97 -6.02
N PHE A 43 10.43 11.80 -6.37
CA PHE A 43 9.67 10.58 -6.17
C PHE A 43 9.18 10.03 -7.52
N TYR A 44 9.58 8.81 -7.85
CA TYR A 44 9.10 8.08 -9.01
C TYR A 44 8.09 7.04 -8.55
N VAL A 45 6.81 7.33 -8.77
CA VAL A 45 5.69 6.55 -8.26
C VAL A 45 5.13 5.65 -9.35
N PRO A 46 5.34 4.32 -9.27
CA PRO A 46 4.76 3.40 -10.25
C PRO A 46 3.23 3.49 -10.25
N ILE A 47 2.63 3.54 -11.45
CA ILE A 47 1.17 3.57 -11.60
C ILE A 47 0.54 2.23 -11.19
N LYS A 48 1.30 1.15 -11.28
CA LYS A 48 0.90 -0.20 -10.90
C LYS A 48 1.72 -0.69 -9.72
N GLN A 49 1.10 -0.83 -8.55
CA GLN A 49 1.77 -1.28 -7.31
C GLN A 49 1.13 -2.53 -6.68
N HIS A 50 0.23 -3.21 -7.38
CA HIS A 50 -0.53 -4.35 -6.86
C HIS A 50 -0.80 -5.42 -7.92
N ALA A 51 -1.27 -6.58 -7.51
CA ALA A 51 -1.75 -7.62 -8.44
C ALA A 51 -2.96 -7.10 -9.22
N GLY A 52 -2.89 -7.15 -10.54
CA GLY A 52 -3.96 -6.66 -11.43
C GLY A 52 -3.45 -5.66 -12.47
N THR A 53 -4.32 -4.84 -13.00
CA THR A 53 -4.03 -3.79 -13.98
C THR A 53 -3.78 -2.44 -13.29
N ALA A 54 -3.12 -1.52 -14.00
CA ALA A 54 -2.97 -0.15 -13.55
C ALA A 54 -4.31 0.60 -13.56
N GLY A 55 -4.48 1.58 -12.68
CA GLY A 55 -5.59 2.51 -12.69
C GLY A 55 -5.40 3.63 -13.73
N ASN A 56 -6.47 4.39 -13.98
CA ASN A 56 -6.43 5.58 -14.83
C ASN A 56 -5.76 6.74 -14.07
N VAL A 57 -4.81 7.40 -14.70
CA VAL A 57 -4.11 8.55 -14.12
C VAL A 57 -5.06 9.74 -14.02
N LEU A 58 -5.09 10.40 -12.86
CA LEU A 58 -5.93 11.55 -12.53
C LEU A 58 -5.22 12.90 -12.68
N VAL A 59 -3.90 12.87 -12.71
CA VAL A 59 -3.05 14.06 -12.71
C VAL A 59 -2.36 14.23 -14.05
N LYS A 60 -1.89 15.43 -14.32
CA LYS A 60 -1.08 15.79 -15.50
C LYS A 60 0.20 16.50 -15.08
N GLU A 61 1.14 16.58 -15.99
CA GLU A 61 2.37 17.35 -15.80
C GLU A 61 2.05 18.81 -15.46
N GLY A 62 2.74 19.34 -14.46
CA GLY A 62 2.51 20.67 -13.90
C GLY A 62 1.52 20.73 -12.75
N ASP A 63 0.73 19.70 -12.50
CA ASP A 63 -0.20 19.68 -11.35
C ASP A 63 0.55 19.66 -10.02
N TYR A 64 0.07 20.46 -9.07
CA TYR A 64 0.50 20.38 -7.69
C TYR A 64 -0.36 19.34 -6.94
N VAL A 65 0.29 18.44 -6.23
CA VAL A 65 -0.37 17.37 -5.45
C VAL A 65 -0.02 17.47 -3.98
N LEU A 66 -0.91 16.97 -3.13
CA LEU A 66 -0.72 16.85 -1.70
C LEU A 66 -0.42 15.40 -1.30
N LYS A 67 0.31 15.19 -0.22
CA LYS A 67 0.54 13.86 0.36
C LYS A 67 -0.78 13.12 0.61
N GLY A 68 -0.87 11.87 0.18
CA GLY A 68 -2.10 11.07 0.28
C GLY A 68 -3.17 11.41 -0.75
N GLN A 69 -2.93 12.35 -1.69
CA GLN A 69 -3.87 12.60 -2.78
C GLN A 69 -3.84 11.44 -3.78
N PRO A 70 -5.00 10.92 -4.22
CA PRO A 70 -5.04 9.90 -5.27
C PRO A 70 -4.42 10.41 -6.57
N LEU A 71 -3.48 9.66 -7.11
CA LEU A 71 -2.85 9.90 -8.42
C LEU A 71 -3.53 9.08 -9.52
N THR A 72 -4.16 7.97 -9.12
CA THR A 72 -4.92 7.11 -10.03
C THR A 72 -6.29 6.80 -9.45
N GLN A 73 -7.23 6.52 -10.34
CA GLN A 73 -8.55 6.03 -9.96
C GLN A 73 -8.92 4.79 -10.78
N CYS A 74 -9.82 4.00 -10.24
CA CYS A 74 -10.16 2.71 -10.82
C CYS A 74 -11.64 2.38 -10.62
N ASN A 75 -12.16 1.57 -11.52
CA ASN A 75 -13.49 0.99 -11.38
C ASN A 75 -13.34 -0.47 -10.96
N GLY A 76 -13.72 -0.77 -9.71
CA GLY A 76 -13.71 -2.12 -9.16
C GLY A 76 -12.58 -2.39 -8.17
N LEU A 77 -12.89 -3.21 -7.17
CA LEU A 77 -12.08 -3.43 -5.98
C LEU A 77 -10.74 -4.16 -6.21
N ARG A 78 -10.50 -4.67 -7.43
CA ARG A 78 -9.24 -5.37 -7.78
C ARG A 78 -8.14 -4.46 -8.30
N ILE A 79 -8.45 -3.18 -8.48
CA ILE A 79 -7.50 -2.17 -8.97
C ILE A 79 -7.47 -1.07 -7.91
N LEU A 80 -6.34 -0.91 -7.22
CA LEU A 80 -6.22 0.07 -6.15
C LEU A 80 -5.78 1.44 -6.65
N PRO A 81 -6.26 2.52 -6.04
CA PRO A 81 -5.71 3.84 -6.26
C PRO A 81 -4.27 3.91 -5.72
N VAL A 82 -3.42 4.59 -6.46
CA VAL A 82 -2.07 4.97 -6.05
C VAL A 82 -2.13 6.41 -5.56
N HIS A 83 -1.42 6.71 -4.47
CA HIS A 83 -1.45 8.02 -3.82
C HIS A 83 -0.09 8.70 -3.86
N ALA A 84 -0.08 10.03 -3.81
CA ALA A 84 1.12 10.83 -3.71
C ALA A 84 1.83 10.58 -2.37
N PRO A 85 3.13 10.25 -2.37
CA PRO A 85 3.89 9.98 -1.14
C PRO A 85 4.23 11.25 -0.36
N THR A 86 4.20 12.40 -1.02
CA THR A 86 4.49 13.72 -0.46
C THR A 86 3.78 14.81 -1.25
N SER A 87 3.84 16.07 -0.77
CA SER A 87 3.41 17.23 -1.56
C SER A 87 4.48 17.68 -2.55
N GLY A 88 4.05 18.17 -3.70
CA GLY A 88 4.97 18.62 -4.74
C GLY A 88 4.31 18.79 -6.10
N THR A 89 5.13 18.93 -7.12
CA THR A 89 4.69 19.14 -8.50
C THR A 89 4.97 17.92 -9.36
N VAL A 90 3.97 17.47 -10.11
CA VAL A 90 4.12 16.43 -11.13
C VAL A 90 4.98 16.97 -12.27
N LYS A 91 6.14 16.38 -12.49
CA LYS A 91 7.10 16.82 -13.51
C LYS A 91 7.01 16.02 -14.80
N PHE A 92 6.67 14.73 -14.68
CA PHE A 92 6.66 13.83 -15.82
C PHE A 92 5.72 12.65 -15.55
N ILE A 93 5.06 12.16 -16.59
CA ILE A 93 4.25 10.94 -16.55
C ILE A 93 4.65 10.08 -17.75
N GLY A 94 5.21 8.90 -17.49
CA GLY A 94 5.67 8.01 -18.56
C GLY A 94 6.61 6.92 -18.10
N LYS A 95 7.37 6.37 -19.05
CA LYS A 95 8.29 5.25 -18.81
C LYS A 95 9.54 5.71 -18.04
N HIS A 96 9.80 5.05 -16.92
CA HIS A 96 11.03 5.19 -16.15
C HIS A 96 11.54 3.83 -15.72
N VAL A 97 12.83 3.71 -15.46
CA VAL A 97 13.45 2.45 -15.02
C VAL A 97 12.84 2.02 -13.69
N ALA A 98 12.31 0.80 -13.66
CA ALA A 98 11.73 0.23 -12.45
C ALA A 98 12.83 -0.09 -11.42
N PRO A 99 12.53 0.01 -10.11
CA PRO A 99 13.45 -0.39 -9.03
C PRO A 99 13.51 -1.92 -8.93
N HIS A 100 13.87 -2.58 -10.03
CA HIS A 100 13.95 -4.02 -10.20
C HIS A 100 15.23 -4.39 -10.93
N PRO A 101 15.92 -5.52 -10.57
CA PRO A 101 17.18 -5.93 -11.19
C PRO A 101 17.14 -6.13 -12.72
N SER A 102 15.93 -6.29 -13.30
CA SER A 102 15.79 -6.42 -14.76
C SER A 102 16.19 -5.18 -15.56
N GLY A 103 16.19 -3.98 -14.94
CA GLY A 103 16.40 -2.72 -15.63
C GLY A 103 15.29 -2.34 -16.63
N LEU A 104 14.16 -3.06 -16.63
CA LEU A 104 13.02 -2.73 -17.47
C LEU A 104 12.33 -1.45 -17.03
N THR A 105 11.65 -0.79 -17.95
CA THR A 105 10.88 0.42 -17.68
C THR A 105 9.42 0.10 -17.39
N GLU A 106 8.80 0.90 -16.51
CA GLU A 106 7.36 0.88 -16.25
C GLU A 106 6.80 2.31 -16.22
N ASP A 107 5.46 2.42 -16.30
CA ASP A 107 4.80 3.73 -16.26
C ASP A 107 4.82 4.27 -14.83
N MET A 108 5.37 5.49 -14.69
CA MET A 108 5.52 6.18 -13.41
C MET A 108 5.05 7.61 -13.48
N ILE A 109 4.72 8.15 -12.32
CA ILE A 109 4.48 9.57 -12.11
C ILE A 109 5.68 10.12 -11.33
N HIS A 110 6.42 11.04 -11.92
CA HIS A 110 7.52 11.74 -11.26
C HIS A 110 6.96 12.96 -10.53
N ILE A 111 7.15 13.00 -9.22
CA ILE A 111 6.78 14.12 -8.34
C ILE A 111 8.06 14.73 -7.79
N GLN A 112 8.27 16.02 -8.04
CA GLN A 112 9.30 16.82 -7.38
C GLN A 112 8.71 17.36 -6.08
N ALA A 113 9.27 16.91 -4.95
CA ALA A 113 8.83 17.34 -3.63
C ALA A 113 9.08 18.84 -3.41
N ASP A 114 8.19 19.48 -2.68
CA ASP A 114 8.32 20.89 -2.27
C ASP A 114 9.02 21.06 -0.91
N GLY A 115 9.36 19.97 -0.25
CA GLY A 115 9.96 19.94 1.09
C GLY A 115 8.98 20.19 2.24
N LEU A 116 7.70 20.45 1.96
CA LEU A 116 6.69 20.75 2.98
C LEU A 116 5.99 19.50 3.52
N ASP A 117 6.02 18.39 2.77
CA ASP A 117 5.35 17.11 3.10
C ASP A 117 3.88 17.29 3.53
N LYS A 118 3.18 18.20 2.87
CA LYS A 118 1.84 18.67 3.26
C LYS A 118 0.76 17.64 2.92
N TRP A 119 0.05 17.16 3.93
CA TRP A 119 -1.09 16.28 3.75
C TRP A 119 -2.29 16.96 3.10
N ARG A 120 -3.03 16.19 2.29
CA ARG A 120 -4.40 16.56 1.95
C ARG A 120 -5.26 16.52 3.22
N GLU A 121 -6.42 17.16 3.17
CA GLU A 121 -7.40 17.05 4.24
C GLU A 121 -7.74 15.58 4.52
N GLN A 122 -7.69 15.19 5.78
CA GLN A 122 -7.94 13.82 6.23
C GLN A 122 -9.26 13.81 6.99
N PHE A 123 -10.06 12.80 6.70
CA PHE A 123 -11.35 12.56 7.37
C PHE A 123 -11.24 11.26 8.19
N PRO A 124 -10.84 11.34 9.47
CA PRO A 124 -10.74 10.16 10.32
C PRO A 124 -12.13 9.54 10.53
N LEU A 125 -12.16 8.22 10.68
CA LEU A 125 -13.37 7.45 10.95
C LEU A 125 -13.49 7.23 12.46
N GLU A 126 -13.96 8.21 13.19
CA GLU A 126 -14.11 8.13 14.66
C GLU A 126 -15.17 7.10 15.06
N GLU A 127 -16.25 7.00 14.28
CA GLU A 127 -17.38 6.08 14.53
C GLU A 127 -17.50 4.97 13.47
N PHE A 128 -16.38 4.29 13.16
CA PHE A 128 -16.34 3.27 12.10
C PHE A 128 -17.34 2.11 12.34
N PHE A 129 -17.68 1.82 13.60
CA PHE A 129 -18.64 0.79 13.99
C PHE A 129 -20.09 1.12 13.62
N THR A 130 -20.40 2.35 13.23
CA THR A 130 -21.73 2.76 12.73
C THR A 130 -21.88 2.57 11.22
N LEU A 131 -20.76 2.34 10.52
CA LEU A 131 -20.76 2.18 9.07
C LEU A 131 -21.22 0.78 8.65
N SER A 132 -21.85 0.70 7.48
CA SER A 132 -22.14 -0.59 6.85
C SER A 132 -20.85 -1.27 6.38
N VAL A 133 -20.93 -2.57 6.15
CA VAL A 133 -19.78 -3.35 5.65
C VAL A 133 -19.30 -2.81 4.30
N GLU A 134 -20.22 -2.44 3.42
CA GLU A 134 -19.90 -1.87 2.11
C GLU A 134 -19.16 -0.53 2.24
N GLN A 135 -19.58 0.32 3.18
CA GLN A 135 -18.92 1.59 3.46
C GLN A 135 -17.50 1.37 4.01
N LEU A 136 -17.31 0.39 4.89
CA LEU A 136 -15.98 0.02 5.40
C LEU A 136 -15.08 -0.53 4.29
N ILE A 137 -15.61 -1.40 3.43
CA ILE A 137 -14.87 -1.92 2.27
C ILE A 137 -14.45 -0.78 1.33
N ASP A 138 -15.36 0.16 1.04
CA ASP A 138 -15.04 1.33 0.21
C ASP A 138 -13.94 2.19 0.85
N ARG A 139 -13.96 2.42 2.16
CA ARG A 139 -12.92 3.18 2.86
C ARG A 139 -11.56 2.49 2.77
N ILE A 140 -11.50 1.17 2.92
CA ILE A 140 -10.27 0.36 2.75
C ILE A 140 -9.78 0.46 1.30
N TYR A 141 -10.71 0.42 0.35
CA TYR A 141 -10.40 0.58 -1.07
C TYR A 141 -9.81 1.97 -1.38
N GLN A 142 -10.49 3.04 -0.95
CA GLN A 142 -10.05 4.43 -1.18
C GLN A 142 -8.70 4.74 -0.51
N ALA A 143 -8.38 4.07 0.58
CA ALA A 143 -7.08 4.16 1.23
C ALA A 143 -5.96 3.39 0.50
N GLY A 144 -6.28 2.64 -0.56
CA GLY A 144 -5.30 1.90 -1.35
C GLY A 144 -4.67 0.71 -0.63
N VAL A 145 -5.36 0.12 0.36
CA VAL A 145 -4.79 -0.93 1.21
C VAL A 145 -4.63 -2.24 0.45
N ALA A 146 -3.38 -2.74 0.40
CA ALA A 146 -3.02 -4.02 -0.17
C ALA A 146 -2.27 -4.89 0.83
N GLY A 147 -2.35 -6.20 0.66
CA GLY A 147 -1.55 -7.13 1.46
C GLY A 147 -0.06 -7.02 1.10
N LEU A 148 0.82 -7.09 2.11
CA LEU A 148 2.28 -7.03 1.92
C LEU A 148 2.91 -8.39 1.57
N GLY A 149 2.10 -9.40 1.22
CA GLY A 149 2.60 -10.67 0.67
C GLY A 149 3.05 -10.52 -0.78
N GLY A 150 3.65 -11.55 -1.37
CA GLY A 150 4.26 -11.50 -2.70
C GLY A 150 3.36 -11.08 -3.85
N ALA A 151 2.02 -11.26 -3.74
CA ALA A 151 1.08 -10.86 -4.77
C ALA A 151 0.55 -9.41 -4.62
N VAL A 152 0.80 -8.74 -3.50
CA VAL A 152 0.26 -7.40 -3.18
C VAL A 152 -1.23 -7.31 -3.52
N PHE A 153 -2.04 -8.23 -2.96
CA PHE A 153 -3.44 -8.39 -3.32
C PHE A 153 -4.33 -7.32 -2.63
N PRO A 154 -5.28 -6.69 -3.36
CA PRO A 154 -6.19 -5.68 -2.81
C PRO A 154 -7.02 -6.19 -1.63
N THR A 155 -6.91 -5.55 -0.46
CA THR A 155 -7.57 -6.00 0.77
C THR A 155 -9.09 -5.88 0.68
N ALA A 156 -9.61 -4.81 0.09
CA ALA A 156 -11.05 -4.63 -0.12
C ALA A 156 -11.67 -5.78 -0.93
N ALA A 157 -11.02 -6.21 -2.01
CA ALA A 157 -11.46 -7.34 -2.83
C ALA A 157 -11.43 -8.66 -2.06
N LYS A 158 -10.43 -8.84 -1.18
CA LYS A 158 -10.33 -10.04 -0.33
C LYS A 158 -11.48 -10.13 0.67
N ILE A 159 -11.79 -9.01 1.34
CA ILE A 159 -12.89 -8.96 2.33
C ILE A 159 -14.22 -9.21 1.63
N GLN A 160 -14.51 -8.53 0.52
CA GLN A 160 -15.75 -8.73 -0.24
C GLN A 160 -15.94 -10.18 -0.71
N SER A 161 -14.86 -10.87 -1.08
CA SER A 161 -14.94 -12.27 -1.50
C SER A 161 -15.25 -13.23 -0.35
N ALA A 162 -14.94 -12.86 0.89
CA ALA A 162 -15.23 -13.68 2.06
C ALA A 162 -16.70 -13.63 2.49
N GLU A 163 -17.42 -12.54 2.19
CA GLU A 163 -18.86 -12.41 2.49
C GLU A 163 -19.74 -13.33 1.62
N LYS A 164 -19.23 -13.76 0.46
CA LYS A 164 -19.99 -14.59 -0.51
C LYS A 164 -19.89 -16.09 -0.21
N LYS A 165 -19.27 -16.48 0.89
CA LYS A 165 -19.15 -17.86 1.37
C LYS A 165 -19.98 -18.08 2.64
#